data_ea2f2cf6cedc2e11c83ee59364b5b6a4
#
_entry.id   ea2f2cf6cedc2e11c83ee59364b5b6a4
#
_cell.length_a   1.000
_cell.length_b   1.000
_cell.length_c   1.000
_cell.angle_alpha   90.00
_cell.angle_beta   90.00
_cell.angle_gamma   90.00
#
_symmetry.space_group_name_H-M   'P 1'
#
loop_
_entity.id
_entity.type
_entity.pdbx_description
1 polymer ?
#
loop_
_entity_poly.entity_id
_entity_poly.type
_entity_poly.pdbx_seq_one_letter_code
_entity_poly.pdbx_strand_id
1 'polypeptide(L)'
;MFDPTLTPTGTYKAGKKRDEVLALVLDAAQREFALKGYAGASVQAIADRAGLPKSNVQYYFKRKTNLYVSVLNGIVELWNTSLSDISESDDPAVAIDRFIREKTRLAFAHPEASRLFAMEIVSGAPHLHGYIATEMRDWVNERASVIQCWIDDDRMQSVDPVQFIFLVWSSTQHYADFEAQTLLLLNRKRYSSAMIDDVGEFLATTLLRGVGLELPAEVSRARKPPNKKTARRALTRRAGRA
;
A
#
# COMPACT_ATOMS: atom_id res chain seq x y z
N MET A 1 5.60 2.96 23.06
CA MET A 1 4.87 4.18 23.43
C MET A 1 5.03 5.15 22.27
N PHE A 2 4.00 5.26 21.47
CA PHE A 2 3.92 6.20 20.34
C PHE A 2 3.94 7.60 20.95
N ASP A 3 4.87 8.48 20.59
CA ASP A 3 4.93 9.84 21.08
C ASP A 3 4.24 10.77 20.06
N PRO A 4 2.98 11.19 20.31
CA PRO A 4 2.26 12.11 19.42
C PRO A 4 2.75 13.56 19.52
N THR A 5 3.75 13.86 20.36
CA THR A 5 4.19 15.25 20.63
C THR A 5 5.28 15.76 19.68
N LEU A 6 5.67 15.01 18.65
CA LEU A 6 6.66 15.45 17.64
C LEU A 6 6.05 16.35 16.55
N THR A 7 4.99 17.10 16.85
CA THR A 7 4.51 18.17 15.95
C THR A 7 5.33 19.44 16.17
N PRO A 8 5.83 20.06 15.11
CA PRO A 8 6.62 21.28 15.20
C PRO A 8 5.76 22.52 15.49
N THR A 9 6.01 23.20 16.58
CA THR A 9 5.37 24.51 16.91
C THR A 9 6.12 25.67 16.26
N GLY A 10 5.44 26.46 15.39
CA GLY A 10 5.99 27.71 14.83
C GLY A 10 5.04 28.42 13.84
N THR A 11 4.99 29.74 13.90
CA THR A 11 4.04 30.72 13.37
C THR A 11 3.82 30.76 11.85
N TYR A 12 2.63 31.16 11.41
CA TYR A 12 1.89 30.99 10.15
C TYR A 12 2.52 31.45 8.79
N LYS A 13 3.56 32.25 8.73
CA LYS A 13 4.27 32.60 7.45
C LYS A 13 5.62 31.89 7.29
N ALA A 14 6.25 31.49 8.38
CA ALA A 14 7.41 30.60 8.37
C ALA A 14 6.97 29.13 8.13
N GLY A 15 5.73 28.78 8.40
CA GLY A 15 5.14 27.46 8.30
C GLY A 15 5.20 26.87 6.88
N LYS A 16 4.73 27.57 5.86
CA LYS A 16 4.62 27.03 4.49
C LYS A 16 5.97 26.63 3.90
N LYS A 17 7.00 27.46 4.06
CA LYS A 17 8.37 27.15 3.62
C LYS A 17 9.01 26.02 4.42
N ARG A 18 8.62 25.89 5.68
CA ARG A 18 9.05 24.80 6.58
C ARG A 18 8.42 23.48 6.16
N ASP A 19 7.11 23.44 5.87
CA ASP A 19 6.40 22.25 5.47
C ASP A 19 6.88 21.74 4.10
N GLU A 20 7.21 22.66 3.18
CA GLU A 20 7.81 22.32 1.88
C GLU A 20 9.19 21.65 2.07
N VAL A 21 10.04 22.19 2.93
CA VAL A 21 11.35 21.62 3.23
C VAL A 21 11.21 20.26 3.91
N LEU A 22 10.26 20.12 4.85
CA LEU A 22 10.00 18.87 5.54
C LEU A 22 9.54 17.77 4.57
N ALA A 23 8.64 18.11 3.66
CA ALA A 23 8.17 17.19 2.60
C ALA A 23 9.31 16.73 1.69
N LEU A 24 10.21 17.65 1.27
CA LEU A 24 11.39 17.30 0.48
C LEU A 24 12.34 16.35 1.22
N VAL A 25 12.56 16.58 2.52
CA VAL A 25 13.41 15.71 3.35
C VAL A 25 12.78 14.33 3.51
N LEU A 26 11.49 14.26 3.76
CA LEU A 26 10.77 12.97 3.93
C LEU A 26 10.73 12.16 2.64
N ASP A 27 10.47 12.79 1.47
CA ASP A 27 10.53 12.11 0.17
C ASP A 27 11.95 11.58 -0.12
N ALA A 28 12.97 12.40 0.06
CA ALA A 28 14.36 11.99 -0.12
C ALA A 28 14.76 10.85 0.83
N ALA A 29 14.30 10.91 2.07
CA ALA A 29 14.55 9.89 3.09
C ALA A 29 13.85 8.57 2.74
N GLN A 30 12.58 8.60 2.33
CA GLN A 30 11.84 7.43 1.90
C GLN A 30 12.57 6.69 0.77
N ARG A 31 13.01 7.41 -0.27
CA ARG A 31 13.77 6.84 -1.40
C ARG A 31 15.10 6.24 -0.97
N GLU A 32 15.83 6.94 -0.13
CA GLU A 32 17.15 6.46 0.34
C GLU A 32 17.00 5.22 1.25
N PHE A 33 16.02 5.22 2.15
CA PHE A 33 15.73 4.06 2.99
C PHE A 33 15.19 2.87 2.18
N ALA A 34 14.32 3.11 1.19
CA ALA A 34 13.81 2.05 0.32
C ALA A 34 14.92 1.40 -0.52
N LEU A 35 15.95 2.19 -0.90
CA LEU A 35 17.07 1.70 -1.70
C LEU A 35 18.13 0.94 -0.88
N LYS A 36 18.47 1.44 0.32
CA LYS A 36 19.62 0.97 1.11
C LYS A 36 19.25 0.35 2.46
N GLY A 37 17.98 0.30 2.80
CA GLY A 37 17.51 -0.07 4.13
C GLY A 37 17.89 0.95 5.20
N TYR A 38 17.41 0.75 6.42
CA TYR A 38 17.75 1.62 7.56
C TYR A 38 19.26 1.67 7.82
N ALA A 39 19.93 0.51 7.84
CA ALA A 39 21.36 0.46 8.18
C ALA A 39 22.24 1.16 7.15
N GLY A 40 21.99 0.93 5.85
CA GLY A 40 22.83 1.42 4.75
C GLY A 40 22.58 2.90 4.37
N ALA A 41 21.44 3.47 4.73
CA ALA A 41 21.13 4.87 4.45
C ALA A 41 21.90 5.83 5.37
N SER A 42 22.27 7.01 4.85
CA SER A 42 22.94 8.05 5.63
C SER A 42 22.22 9.39 5.54
N VAL A 43 22.27 10.17 6.63
CA VAL A 43 21.67 11.51 6.67
C VAL A 43 22.33 12.44 5.62
N GLN A 44 23.61 12.22 5.30
CA GLN A 44 24.29 12.97 4.24
C GLN A 44 23.67 12.67 2.86
N ALA A 45 23.51 11.39 2.50
CA ALA A 45 22.91 10.99 1.23
C ALA A 45 21.45 11.48 1.09
N ILE A 46 20.71 11.50 2.19
CA ILE A 46 19.35 12.06 2.23
C ILE A 46 19.38 13.58 1.96
N ALA A 47 20.27 14.30 2.60
CA ALA A 47 20.43 15.73 2.40
C ALA A 47 20.83 16.08 0.95
N ASP A 48 21.80 15.34 0.40
CA ASP A 48 22.25 15.49 -0.99
C ASP A 48 21.10 15.24 -1.97
N ARG A 49 20.28 14.21 -1.73
CA ARG A 49 19.09 13.88 -2.53
C ARG A 49 17.99 14.94 -2.43
N ALA A 50 17.82 15.55 -1.26
CA ALA A 50 16.86 16.63 -1.03
C ALA A 50 17.35 17.99 -1.58
N GLY A 51 18.59 18.09 -2.02
CA GLY A 51 19.22 19.36 -2.44
C GLY A 51 19.40 20.34 -1.27
N LEU A 52 19.61 19.84 -0.05
CA LEU A 52 19.68 20.63 1.17
C LEU A 52 21.00 20.38 1.92
N PRO A 53 21.51 21.37 2.67
CA PRO A 53 22.61 21.14 3.61
C PRO A 53 22.21 20.07 4.65
N LYS A 54 23.16 19.23 5.07
CA LYS A 54 22.96 18.22 6.12
C LYS A 54 22.45 18.84 7.43
N SER A 55 22.90 20.03 7.77
CA SER A 55 22.48 20.79 8.92
C SER A 55 20.96 21.06 8.95
N ASN A 56 20.35 21.27 7.77
CA ASN A 56 18.90 21.45 7.66
C ASN A 56 18.16 20.15 8.03
N VAL A 57 18.60 19.01 7.53
CA VAL A 57 18.01 17.71 7.88
C VAL A 57 18.17 17.46 9.38
N GLN A 58 19.36 17.73 9.95
CA GLN A 58 19.62 17.55 11.39
C GLN A 58 18.84 18.52 12.28
N TYR A 59 18.49 19.69 11.78
CA TYR A 59 17.65 20.64 12.49
C TYR A 59 16.23 20.09 12.70
N TYR A 60 15.64 19.48 11.67
CA TYR A 60 14.30 18.87 11.75
C TYR A 60 14.32 17.51 12.44
N PHE A 61 15.34 16.69 12.13
CA PHE A 61 15.45 15.32 12.63
C PHE A 61 16.81 15.12 13.31
N LYS A 62 16.84 15.26 14.61
CA LYS A 62 18.07 15.15 15.41
C LYS A 62 18.81 13.82 15.20
N ARG A 63 18.10 12.74 14.91
CA ARG A 63 18.64 11.38 14.72
C ARG A 63 18.06 10.74 13.47
N LYS A 64 18.85 9.87 12.83
CA LYS A 64 18.39 9.05 11.69
C LYS A 64 17.15 8.22 12.03
N THR A 65 17.05 7.72 13.25
CA THR A 65 15.90 6.95 13.74
C THR A 65 14.62 7.80 13.72
N ASN A 66 14.67 9.05 14.17
CA ASN A 66 13.49 9.93 14.19
C ASN A 66 13.00 10.20 12.74
N LEU A 67 13.93 10.42 11.82
CA LEU A 67 13.60 10.59 10.40
C LEU A 67 12.97 9.31 9.82
N TYR A 68 13.55 8.15 10.14
CA TYR A 68 13.04 6.86 9.69
C TYR A 68 11.62 6.58 10.20
N VAL A 69 11.39 6.78 11.50
CA VAL A 69 10.05 6.62 12.11
C VAL A 69 9.05 7.60 11.49
N SER A 70 9.44 8.85 11.21
CA SER A 70 8.55 9.81 10.55
C SER A 70 8.18 9.37 9.12
N VAL A 71 9.11 8.77 8.38
CA VAL A 71 8.83 8.20 7.06
C VAL A 71 7.85 7.02 7.19
N LEU A 72 8.08 6.10 8.13
CA LEU A 72 7.19 4.96 8.36
C LEU A 72 5.79 5.40 8.77
N ASN A 73 5.66 6.42 9.61
CA ASN A 73 4.37 6.98 10.00
C ASN A 73 3.60 7.53 8.79
N GLY A 74 4.28 8.27 7.91
CA GLY A 74 3.66 8.76 6.68
C GLY A 74 3.20 7.62 5.75
N ILE A 75 3.92 6.50 5.70
CA ILE A 75 3.52 5.31 4.95
C ILE A 75 2.28 4.66 5.59
N VAL A 76 2.26 4.55 6.91
CA VAL A 76 1.11 4.00 7.65
C VAL A 76 -0.14 4.87 7.43
N GLU A 77 -0.01 6.19 7.54
CA GLU A 77 -1.10 7.13 7.25
C GLU A 77 -1.64 6.95 5.82
N LEU A 78 -0.75 6.82 4.83
CA LEU A 78 -1.13 6.56 3.45
C LEU A 78 -1.95 5.26 3.31
N TRP A 79 -1.56 4.19 4.00
CA TRP A 79 -2.29 2.91 3.97
C TRP A 79 -3.62 2.96 4.71
N ASN A 80 -3.72 3.69 5.80
CA ASN A 80 -4.93 3.79 6.61
C ASN A 80 -6.08 4.52 5.90
N THR A 81 -5.79 5.31 4.85
CA THR A 81 -6.85 6.01 4.11
C THR A 81 -7.75 5.09 3.29
N SER A 82 -7.32 3.87 2.98
CA SER A 82 -7.99 3.01 2.00
C SER A 82 -9.12 2.13 2.54
N LEU A 83 -9.32 2.01 3.85
CA LEU A 83 -10.43 1.21 4.43
C LEU A 83 -11.01 1.84 5.70
N SER A 84 -10.89 3.16 5.82
CA SER A 84 -11.33 3.86 7.02
C SER A 84 -12.84 3.81 7.23
N ASP A 85 -13.64 3.62 6.17
CA ASP A 85 -15.07 3.94 6.18
C ASP A 85 -15.98 2.74 5.86
N ILE A 86 -15.63 1.50 6.24
CA ILE A 86 -16.58 0.38 6.14
C ILE A 86 -17.47 0.32 7.36
N SER A 87 -18.76 0.03 7.13
CA SER A 87 -19.78 -0.14 8.16
C SER A 87 -20.58 -1.42 7.93
N GLU A 88 -21.27 -1.88 8.96
CA GLU A 88 -22.15 -3.05 8.90
C GLU A 88 -23.28 -2.89 7.86
N SER A 89 -23.72 -1.64 7.62
CA SER A 89 -24.78 -1.33 6.66
C SER A 89 -24.34 -1.32 5.19
N ASP A 90 -23.03 -1.33 4.91
CA ASP A 90 -22.50 -1.32 3.54
C ASP A 90 -22.81 -2.63 2.82
N ASP A 91 -22.90 -2.57 1.48
CA ASP A 91 -22.87 -3.77 0.65
C ASP A 91 -21.47 -4.40 0.69
N PRO A 92 -21.32 -5.65 1.18
CA PRO A 92 -20.03 -6.30 1.32
C PRO A 92 -19.23 -6.36 0.02
N ALA A 93 -19.89 -6.65 -1.12
CA ALA A 93 -19.24 -6.77 -2.40
C ALA A 93 -18.67 -5.41 -2.87
N VAL A 94 -19.43 -4.33 -2.68
CA VAL A 94 -19.00 -2.98 -3.03
C VAL A 94 -17.85 -2.51 -2.15
N ALA A 95 -17.95 -2.72 -0.84
CA ALA A 95 -16.94 -2.29 0.13
C ALA A 95 -15.61 -3.02 -0.10
N ILE A 96 -15.64 -4.35 -0.26
CA ILE A 96 -14.46 -5.18 -0.48
C ILE A 96 -13.84 -4.91 -1.85
N ASP A 97 -14.63 -4.78 -2.94
CA ASP A 97 -14.12 -4.42 -4.29
C ASP A 97 -13.36 -3.09 -4.25
N ARG A 98 -13.98 -2.07 -3.64
CA ARG A 98 -13.35 -0.74 -3.46
C ARG A 98 -12.02 -0.86 -2.75
N PHE A 99 -11.97 -1.56 -1.62
CA PHE A 99 -10.75 -1.75 -0.84
C PHE A 99 -9.64 -2.42 -1.64
N ILE A 100 -9.92 -3.54 -2.29
CA ILE A 100 -8.93 -4.27 -3.08
C ILE A 100 -8.35 -3.38 -4.18
N ARG A 101 -9.21 -2.65 -4.90
CA ARG A 101 -8.77 -1.77 -5.99
C ARG A 101 -7.96 -0.57 -5.50
N GLU A 102 -8.40 0.08 -4.44
CA GLU A 102 -7.69 1.21 -3.85
C GLU A 102 -6.32 0.78 -3.32
N LYS A 103 -6.27 -0.32 -2.57
CA LYS A 103 -5.02 -0.86 -2.03
C LYS A 103 -4.05 -1.27 -3.15
N THR A 104 -4.56 -1.90 -4.20
CA THR A 104 -3.77 -2.24 -5.39
C THR A 104 -3.20 -0.98 -6.04
N ARG A 105 -4.02 0.05 -6.29
CA ARG A 105 -3.55 1.31 -6.88
C ARG A 105 -2.51 2.02 -6.02
N LEU A 106 -2.71 2.06 -4.70
CA LEU A 106 -1.75 2.64 -3.76
C LEU A 106 -0.41 1.90 -3.79
N ALA A 107 -0.41 0.56 -3.82
CA ALA A 107 0.81 -0.23 -3.92
C ALA A 107 1.60 0.10 -5.21
N PHE A 108 0.93 0.18 -6.35
CA PHE A 108 1.55 0.55 -7.62
C PHE A 108 1.95 2.03 -7.71
N ALA A 109 1.22 2.94 -7.07
CA ALA A 109 1.56 4.37 -7.03
C ALA A 109 2.76 4.67 -6.12
N HIS A 110 2.94 3.87 -5.07
CA HIS A 110 3.96 4.08 -4.04
C HIS A 110 4.81 2.81 -3.78
N PRO A 111 5.47 2.23 -4.81
CA PRO A 111 6.18 0.95 -4.67
C PRO A 111 7.37 1.05 -3.70
N GLU A 112 8.01 2.21 -3.60
CA GLU A 112 9.12 2.44 -2.66
C GLU A 112 8.62 2.44 -1.20
N ALA A 113 7.44 3.04 -0.94
CA ALA A 113 6.80 3.03 0.37
C ALA A 113 6.41 1.59 0.77
N SER A 114 5.81 0.83 -0.17
CA SER A 114 5.44 -0.57 0.05
C SER A 114 6.65 -1.41 0.43
N ARG A 115 7.72 -1.35 -0.37
CA ARG A 115 8.96 -2.10 -0.08
C ARG A 115 9.60 -1.70 1.23
N LEU A 116 9.62 -0.41 1.56
CA LEU A 116 10.19 0.06 2.83
C LEU A 116 9.41 -0.49 4.03
N PHE A 117 8.09 -0.44 3.96
CA PHE A 117 7.22 -1.03 4.99
C PHE A 117 7.44 -2.55 5.08
N ALA A 118 7.45 -3.26 3.95
CA ALA A 118 7.70 -4.70 3.92
C ALA A 118 9.05 -5.07 4.55
N MET A 119 10.12 -4.32 4.25
CA MET A 119 11.44 -4.53 4.86
C MET A 119 11.42 -4.34 6.39
N GLU A 120 10.71 -3.34 6.89
CA GLU A 120 10.55 -3.11 8.33
C GLU A 120 9.84 -4.31 8.99
N ILE A 121 8.73 -4.78 8.39
CA ILE A 121 7.95 -5.91 8.90
C ILE A 121 8.77 -7.21 8.90
N VAL A 122 9.42 -7.54 7.77
CA VAL A 122 10.26 -8.75 7.64
C VAL A 122 11.45 -8.74 8.60
N SER A 123 11.94 -7.55 8.96
CA SER A 123 13.02 -7.38 9.96
C SER A 123 12.54 -7.49 11.41
N GLY A 124 11.27 -7.83 11.66
CA GLY A 124 10.68 -7.95 12.99
C GLY A 124 10.06 -6.65 13.52
N ALA A 125 9.84 -5.67 12.64
CA ALA A 125 9.21 -4.38 12.94
C ALA A 125 9.87 -3.61 14.11
N PRO A 126 11.19 -3.45 14.16
CA PRO A 126 11.89 -2.87 15.30
C PRO A 126 11.45 -1.44 15.64
N HIS A 127 10.93 -0.69 14.65
CA HIS A 127 10.46 0.70 14.84
C HIS A 127 8.93 0.82 14.83
N LEU A 128 8.19 -0.19 14.35
CA LEU A 128 6.72 -0.20 14.29
C LEU A 128 6.07 -1.15 15.29
N HIS A 129 6.84 -1.87 16.10
CA HIS A 129 6.30 -2.89 17.03
C HIS A 129 5.19 -2.34 17.93
N GLY A 130 5.38 -1.15 18.52
CA GLY A 130 4.38 -0.51 19.37
C GLY A 130 3.09 -0.22 18.60
N TYR A 131 3.19 0.42 17.45
CA TYR A 131 2.07 0.74 16.58
C TYR A 131 1.28 -0.52 16.14
N ILE A 132 2.00 -1.57 15.73
CA ILE A 132 1.36 -2.83 15.31
C ILE A 132 0.62 -3.50 16.48
N ALA A 133 1.22 -3.44 17.68
CA ALA A 133 0.66 -4.07 18.87
C ALA A 133 -0.55 -3.31 19.46
N THR A 134 -0.82 -2.11 19.02
CA THR A 134 -1.92 -1.25 19.49
C THR A 134 -2.81 -0.83 18.32
N GLU A 135 -2.57 0.30 17.71
CA GLU A 135 -3.46 0.95 16.73
C GLU A 135 -3.78 0.06 15.52
N MET A 136 -2.77 -0.64 14.96
CA MET A 136 -3.02 -1.54 13.84
C MET A 136 -3.86 -2.76 14.25
N ARG A 137 -3.63 -3.29 15.45
CA ARG A 137 -4.43 -4.40 16.00
C ARG A 137 -5.89 -3.96 16.19
N ASP A 138 -6.12 -2.80 16.78
CA ASP A 138 -7.46 -2.27 17.01
C ASP A 138 -8.18 -2.03 15.68
N TRP A 139 -7.47 -1.45 14.72
CA TRP A 139 -7.97 -1.26 13.35
C TRP A 139 -8.39 -2.59 12.69
N VAL A 140 -7.57 -3.64 12.80
CA VAL A 140 -7.89 -4.97 12.26
C VAL A 140 -9.12 -5.55 12.96
N ASN A 141 -9.19 -5.46 14.29
CA ASN A 141 -10.31 -6.00 15.07
C ASN A 141 -11.64 -5.33 14.71
N GLU A 142 -11.66 -4.00 14.57
CA GLU A 142 -12.85 -3.25 14.17
C GLU A 142 -13.36 -3.69 12.79
N ARG A 143 -12.47 -3.83 11.79
CA ARG A 143 -12.86 -4.27 10.43
C ARG A 143 -13.26 -5.73 10.40
N ALA A 144 -12.58 -6.57 11.19
CA ALA A 144 -12.96 -7.97 11.35
C ALA A 144 -14.35 -8.10 11.95
N SER A 145 -14.72 -7.23 12.90
CA SER A 145 -16.09 -7.22 13.47
C SER A 145 -17.15 -6.87 12.44
N VAL A 146 -16.89 -5.87 11.57
CA VAL A 146 -17.82 -5.53 10.47
C VAL A 146 -17.98 -6.70 9.50
N ILE A 147 -16.87 -7.36 9.11
CA ILE A 147 -16.92 -8.54 8.24
C ILE A 147 -17.69 -9.67 8.92
N GLN A 148 -17.51 -9.87 10.23
CA GLN A 148 -18.24 -10.87 10.99
C GLN A 148 -19.76 -10.61 10.98
N CYS A 149 -20.18 -9.34 11.16
CA CYS A 149 -21.60 -8.97 11.04
C CYS A 149 -22.17 -9.33 9.65
N TRP A 150 -21.41 -9.09 8.57
CA TRP A 150 -21.87 -9.49 7.23
C TRP A 150 -22.01 -11.00 7.07
N ILE A 151 -21.17 -11.80 7.73
CA ILE A 151 -21.25 -13.26 7.74
C ILE A 151 -22.45 -13.71 8.56
N ASP A 152 -22.66 -13.15 9.75
CA ASP A 152 -23.76 -13.50 10.67
C ASP A 152 -25.13 -13.15 10.06
N ASP A 153 -25.19 -12.14 9.20
CA ASP A 153 -26.37 -11.72 8.43
C ASP A 153 -26.58 -12.51 7.11
N ASP A 154 -25.82 -13.58 6.87
CA ASP A 154 -25.83 -14.36 5.62
C ASP A 154 -25.53 -13.54 4.34
N ARG A 155 -24.88 -12.37 4.47
CA ARG A 155 -24.51 -11.48 3.36
C ARG A 155 -23.16 -11.82 2.75
N MET A 156 -22.37 -12.66 3.41
CA MET A 156 -21.03 -13.13 2.99
C MET A 156 -20.86 -14.58 3.47
N GLN A 157 -20.18 -15.43 2.69
CA GLN A 157 -19.86 -16.78 3.14
C GLN A 157 -18.89 -16.75 4.32
N SER A 158 -18.99 -17.77 5.18
CA SER A 158 -18.15 -17.92 6.37
C SER A 158 -16.67 -18.02 5.99
N VAL A 159 -15.88 -17.17 6.59
CA VAL A 159 -14.42 -17.11 6.50
C VAL A 159 -13.88 -16.51 7.81
N ASP A 160 -12.63 -16.79 8.16
CA ASP A 160 -11.97 -16.04 9.24
C ASP A 160 -11.72 -14.59 8.78
N PRO A 161 -12.35 -13.55 9.39
CA PRO A 161 -12.24 -12.17 8.93
C PRO A 161 -10.81 -11.63 8.99
N VAL A 162 -10.03 -12.02 10.00
CA VAL A 162 -8.64 -11.56 10.16
C VAL A 162 -7.76 -12.15 9.06
N GLN A 163 -7.89 -13.47 8.81
CA GLN A 163 -7.16 -14.13 7.72
C GLN A 163 -7.55 -13.56 6.34
N PHE A 164 -8.81 -13.20 6.15
CA PHE A 164 -9.26 -12.56 4.92
C PHE A 164 -8.59 -11.18 4.72
N ILE A 165 -8.52 -10.36 5.77
CA ILE A 165 -7.81 -9.07 5.72
C ILE A 165 -6.32 -9.29 5.36
N PHE A 166 -5.66 -10.28 5.97
CA PHE A 166 -4.26 -10.60 5.66
C PHE A 166 -4.07 -11.09 4.22
N LEU A 167 -5.03 -11.87 3.70
CA LEU A 167 -5.02 -12.30 2.30
C LEU A 167 -5.14 -11.12 1.33
N VAL A 168 -6.04 -10.16 1.62
CA VAL A 168 -6.15 -8.94 0.82
C VAL A 168 -4.85 -8.14 0.87
N TRP A 169 -4.24 -7.97 2.05
CA TRP A 169 -2.98 -7.25 2.18
C TRP A 169 -1.86 -7.90 1.38
N SER A 170 -1.63 -9.19 1.58
CA SER A 170 -0.54 -9.91 0.91
C SER A 170 -0.69 -9.93 -0.60
N SER A 171 -1.90 -10.13 -1.12
CA SER A 171 -2.15 -10.20 -2.55
C SER A 171 -2.03 -8.85 -3.25
N THR A 172 -2.50 -7.76 -2.64
CA THR A 172 -2.46 -6.42 -3.23
C THR A 172 -1.07 -5.79 -3.21
N GLN A 173 -0.25 -6.08 -2.18
CA GLN A 173 1.10 -5.53 -2.03
C GLN A 173 2.15 -6.33 -2.81
N HIS A 174 1.89 -7.60 -3.13
CA HIS A 174 2.83 -8.49 -3.80
C HIS A 174 3.52 -7.88 -5.01
N TYR A 175 2.77 -7.20 -5.88
CA TYR A 175 3.28 -6.64 -7.13
C TYR A 175 4.24 -5.46 -6.91
N ALA A 176 4.11 -4.73 -5.82
CA ALA A 176 5.03 -3.65 -5.45
C ALA A 176 6.25 -4.17 -4.69
N ASP A 177 6.03 -5.07 -3.72
CA ASP A 177 7.08 -5.61 -2.86
C ASP A 177 8.04 -6.51 -3.63
N PHE A 178 7.51 -7.30 -4.58
CA PHE A 178 8.23 -8.23 -5.46
C PHE A 178 8.26 -7.77 -6.93
N GLU A 179 8.29 -6.44 -7.17
CA GLU A 179 8.25 -5.84 -8.50
C GLU A 179 9.29 -6.45 -9.45
N ALA A 180 10.54 -6.60 -8.99
CA ALA A 180 11.62 -7.14 -9.82
C ALA A 180 11.31 -8.57 -10.28
N GLN A 181 10.79 -9.43 -9.40
CA GLN A 181 10.41 -10.80 -9.71
C GLN A 181 9.25 -10.83 -10.71
N THR A 182 8.19 -10.09 -10.44
CA THR A 182 6.99 -10.10 -11.29
C THR A 182 7.27 -9.53 -12.68
N LEU A 183 8.03 -8.44 -12.79
CA LEU A 183 8.39 -7.85 -14.08
C LEU A 183 9.30 -8.77 -14.90
N LEU A 184 10.26 -9.46 -14.26
CA LEU A 184 11.11 -10.45 -14.95
C LEU A 184 10.29 -11.65 -15.47
N LEU A 185 9.40 -12.21 -14.63
CA LEU A 185 8.53 -13.30 -15.04
C LEU A 185 7.58 -12.93 -16.19
N LEU A 186 7.08 -11.70 -16.17
CA LEU A 186 6.20 -11.18 -17.23
C LEU A 186 6.96 -10.71 -18.48
N ASN A 187 8.28 -10.71 -18.46
CA ASN A 187 9.15 -10.13 -19.49
C ASN A 187 8.78 -8.67 -19.80
N ARG A 188 8.68 -7.84 -18.77
CA ARG A 188 8.31 -6.43 -18.83
C ARG A 188 9.35 -5.58 -18.10
N LYS A 189 9.49 -4.32 -18.53
CA LYS A 189 10.37 -3.33 -17.88
C LYS A 189 9.64 -2.49 -16.83
N ARG A 190 8.32 -2.38 -16.93
CA ARG A 190 7.44 -1.61 -16.03
C ARG A 190 6.00 -2.08 -16.18
N TYR A 191 5.19 -1.79 -15.19
CA TYR A 191 3.74 -1.93 -15.28
C TYR A 191 3.15 -0.81 -16.13
N SER A 192 2.16 -1.13 -16.97
CA SER A 192 1.29 -0.16 -17.63
C SER A 192 0.02 0.04 -16.80
N SER A 193 -0.70 1.15 -17.02
CA SER A 193 -2.00 1.38 -16.36
C SER A 193 -2.98 0.23 -16.61
N ALA A 194 -3.03 -0.29 -17.84
CA ALA A 194 -3.87 -1.45 -18.17
C ALA A 194 -3.51 -2.70 -17.35
N MET A 195 -2.22 -2.98 -17.12
CA MET A 195 -1.80 -4.10 -16.27
C MET A 195 -2.19 -3.88 -14.80
N ILE A 196 -2.15 -2.65 -14.30
CA ILE A 196 -2.56 -2.32 -12.94
C ILE A 196 -4.07 -2.54 -12.78
N ASP A 197 -4.86 -2.09 -13.75
CA ASP A 197 -6.31 -2.31 -13.76
C ASP A 197 -6.65 -3.81 -13.87
N ASP A 198 -5.95 -4.56 -14.73
CA ASP A 198 -6.11 -6.02 -14.87
C ASP A 198 -5.79 -6.76 -13.56
N VAL A 199 -4.75 -6.34 -12.82
CA VAL A 199 -4.40 -6.92 -11.51
C VAL A 199 -5.50 -6.63 -10.49
N GLY A 200 -5.96 -5.38 -10.39
CA GLY A 200 -7.05 -5.00 -9.49
C GLY A 200 -8.33 -5.79 -9.75
N GLU A 201 -8.68 -5.93 -11.02
CA GLU A 201 -9.82 -6.73 -11.47
C GLU A 201 -9.68 -8.22 -11.11
N PHE A 202 -8.50 -8.79 -11.40
CA PHE A 202 -8.21 -10.20 -11.09
C PHE A 202 -8.33 -10.48 -9.60
N LEU A 203 -7.72 -9.63 -8.78
CA LEU A 203 -7.74 -9.79 -7.32
C LEU A 203 -9.17 -9.61 -6.77
N ALA A 204 -9.88 -8.55 -7.18
CA ALA A 204 -11.25 -8.32 -6.74
C ALA A 204 -12.16 -9.48 -7.12
N THR A 205 -12.13 -9.94 -8.37
CA THR A 205 -12.94 -11.07 -8.84
C THR A 205 -12.64 -12.35 -8.06
N THR A 206 -11.36 -12.63 -7.83
CA THR A 206 -10.92 -13.89 -7.20
C THR A 206 -11.29 -13.90 -5.72
N LEU A 207 -11.02 -12.81 -5.01
CA LEU A 207 -11.24 -12.70 -3.57
C LEU A 207 -12.74 -12.62 -3.23
N LEU A 208 -13.53 -11.86 -3.99
CA LEU A 208 -14.98 -11.78 -3.80
C LEU A 208 -15.63 -13.15 -4.01
N ARG A 209 -15.31 -13.86 -5.09
CA ARG A 209 -15.84 -15.20 -5.33
C ARG A 209 -15.42 -16.21 -4.27
N GLY A 210 -14.22 -16.07 -3.72
CA GLY A 210 -13.72 -16.89 -2.62
C GLY A 210 -14.55 -16.81 -1.35
N VAL A 211 -15.33 -15.74 -1.19
CA VAL A 211 -16.22 -15.49 -0.04
C VAL A 211 -17.71 -15.42 -0.46
N GLY A 212 -18.05 -15.98 -1.63
CA GLY A 212 -19.43 -16.11 -2.12
C GLY A 212 -20.06 -14.82 -2.63
N LEU A 213 -19.24 -13.80 -2.94
CA LEU A 213 -19.70 -12.52 -3.45
C LEU A 213 -19.45 -12.40 -4.96
N GLU A 214 -20.34 -11.71 -5.67
CA GLU A 214 -20.18 -11.36 -7.08
C GLU A 214 -19.63 -9.93 -7.21
N LEU A 215 -18.97 -9.66 -8.35
CA LEU A 215 -18.53 -8.30 -8.67
C LEU A 215 -19.73 -7.35 -8.75
N PRO A 216 -19.62 -6.14 -8.17
CA PRO A 216 -20.68 -5.13 -8.25
C PRO A 216 -21.09 -4.85 -9.70
N ALA A 217 -22.40 -4.74 -9.97
CA ALA A 217 -22.96 -4.63 -11.32
C ALA A 217 -22.45 -3.39 -12.07
N GLU A 218 -22.12 -2.31 -11.38
CA GLU A 218 -21.54 -1.08 -11.97
C GLU A 218 -20.15 -1.32 -12.54
N VAL A 219 -19.33 -2.13 -11.87
CA VAL A 219 -18.00 -2.52 -12.33
C VAL A 219 -18.10 -3.48 -13.51
N SER A 220 -19.07 -4.39 -13.48
CA SER A 220 -19.35 -5.32 -14.57
C SER A 220 -19.80 -4.63 -15.87
N ARG A 221 -20.55 -3.52 -15.78
CA ARG A 221 -21.05 -2.78 -16.95
C ARG A 221 -19.98 -1.94 -17.66
N ALA A 222 -18.92 -1.57 -16.98
CA ALA A 222 -17.78 -0.85 -17.59
C ALA A 222 -16.92 -1.75 -18.50
N ARG A 223 -17.18 -3.07 -18.54
CA ARG A 223 -16.47 -4.02 -19.38
C ARG A 223 -16.94 -3.97 -20.83
N LYS A 224 -16.12 -3.46 -21.75
CA LYS A 224 -16.12 -3.96 -23.12
C LYS A 224 -15.46 -5.35 -23.11
N PRO A 225 -16.14 -6.42 -23.62
CA PRO A 225 -15.53 -7.74 -23.67
C PRO A 225 -14.22 -7.67 -24.48
N PRO A 226 -13.16 -8.36 -24.05
CA PRO A 226 -11.91 -8.40 -24.81
C PRO A 226 -12.23 -8.91 -26.22
N ASN A 227 -11.80 -8.16 -27.23
CA ASN A 227 -12.03 -8.50 -28.61
C ASN A 227 -11.44 -9.90 -28.89
N LYS A 228 -12.31 -10.90 -29.10
CA LYS A 228 -11.95 -12.32 -29.31
C LYS A 228 -10.87 -12.52 -30.40
N LYS A 229 -10.66 -11.53 -31.29
CA LYS A 229 -9.60 -11.55 -32.30
C LYS A 229 -8.20 -11.31 -31.72
N THR A 230 -8.05 -10.58 -30.62
CA THR A 230 -6.76 -10.30 -29.98
C THR A 230 -6.26 -11.50 -29.16
N ALA A 231 -7.16 -12.20 -28.47
CA ALA A 231 -6.83 -13.42 -27.72
C ALA A 231 -6.33 -14.56 -28.63
N ARG A 232 -6.93 -14.74 -29.81
CA ARG A 232 -6.49 -15.75 -30.78
C ARG A 232 -5.11 -15.47 -31.40
N ARG A 233 -4.77 -14.16 -31.61
CA ARG A 233 -3.45 -13.78 -32.14
C ARG A 233 -2.31 -13.97 -31.12
N ALA A 234 -2.58 -13.87 -29.83
CA ALA A 234 -1.59 -14.11 -28.78
C ALA A 234 -1.25 -15.60 -28.64
N LEU A 235 -2.22 -16.50 -28.80
CA LEU A 235 -2.04 -17.95 -28.76
C LEU A 235 -1.31 -18.50 -30.00
N THR A 236 -1.62 -17.99 -31.20
CA THR A 236 -0.95 -18.43 -32.45
C THR A 236 0.50 -17.94 -32.58
N ARG A 237 0.88 -16.81 -31.95
CA ARG A 237 2.29 -16.37 -31.93
C ARG A 237 3.17 -17.16 -30.95
N ARG A 238 2.59 -17.89 -29.99
CA ARG A 238 3.33 -18.79 -29.07
C ARG A 238 3.60 -20.16 -29.72
N ALA A 239 2.71 -20.63 -30.61
CA ALA A 239 2.86 -21.93 -31.26
C ALA A 239 3.81 -21.92 -32.50
N GLY A 240 4.29 -20.76 -32.93
CA GLY A 240 5.18 -20.62 -34.10
C GLY A 240 6.64 -20.31 -33.76
N ARG A 241 7.07 -20.52 -32.52
CA ARG A 241 8.45 -20.33 -32.04
C ARG A 241 8.87 -21.49 -31.10
N ALA A 242 8.53 -22.71 -31.44
CA ALA A 242 9.13 -23.92 -30.93
C ALA A 242 9.93 -24.60 -32.05
#